data_7b5cc7c994542fa2d28f05952a7a8bca
#
_entry.id   7b5cc7c994542fa2d28f05952a7a8bca
#
_cell.length_a   1.000
_cell.length_b   1.000
_cell.length_c   1.000
_cell.angle_alpha   90.00
_cell.angle_beta   90.00
_cell.angle_gamma   90.00
#
_symmetry.space_group_name_H-M   'P 1'
#
loop_
_entity.id
_entity.type
_entity.pdbx_description
1 polymer ?
#
loop_
_entity_poly.entity_id
_entity_poly.type
_entity_poly.pdbx_seq_one_letter_code
_entity_poly.pdbx_strand_id
1 'polypeptide(L)'
;MRILILGGDGMLGHQLLSSLSGEHDVRVTLRREKGGDLSPGLFHLGNAFFGVDVREQDPLLTVFGRFRPEAVVNAVGLVKQRPEAKDPISAIEINALFPHRLARLCAMAGARLIHVSTDCVFSGRKGNYIEKDVPDPEDLYGRTKLLGELPEAPALTLRTSIIGLEIGRRQGLVEWFLASRGTVKGFRRALYSGLTTQEMSRVIARLLVLHPTLTGLFHVASTRIDKYALLCKLARLLGREDVRIEADDTFACDRSLCADVFRAAAGYVAPSWDDMLRELAAAIRQRKG
;
A
#
# COMPACT_ATOMS: atom_id res chain seq x y z
N MET A 1 -5.75 15.25 14.55
CA MET A 1 -6.12 15.78 13.20
C MET A 1 -7.19 14.89 12.59
N ARG A 2 -7.97 15.41 11.63
CA ARG A 2 -8.96 14.62 10.87
C ARG A 2 -8.27 14.03 9.64
N ILE A 3 -8.17 12.70 9.59
CA ILE A 3 -7.49 11.96 8.53
C ILE A 3 -8.51 11.14 7.74
N LEU A 4 -8.60 11.37 6.44
CA LEU A 4 -9.42 10.58 5.53
C LEU A 4 -8.54 9.58 4.78
N ILE A 5 -8.85 8.29 4.91
CA ILE A 5 -8.18 7.22 4.18
C ILE A 5 -9.11 6.73 3.08
N LEU A 6 -8.70 6.86 1.83
CA LEU A 6 -9.42 6.31 0.71
C LEU A 6 -8.99 4.86 0.47
N GLY A 7 -9.96 3.96 0.35
CA GLY A 7 -9.72 2.52 0.19
C GLY A 7 -9.54 1.79 1.53
N GLY A 8 -10.43 2.01 2.48
CA GLY A 8 -10.37 1.47 3.84
C GLY A 8 -10.36 -0.07 3.92
N ASP A 9 -10.97 -0.78 2.97
CA ASP A 9 -10.99 -2.25 2.91
C ASP A 9 -9.77 -2.85 2.17
N GLY A 10 -8.84 -2.00 1.71
CA GLY A 10 -7.57 -2.43 1.13
C GLY A 10 -6.56 -2.89 2.18
N MET A 11 -5.49 -3.58 1.73
CA MET A 11 -4.40 -4.08 2.58
C MET A 11 -3.78 -2.99 3.46
N LEU A 12 -3.53 -1.80 2.93
CA LEU A 12 -2.97 -0.69 3.67
C LEU A 12 -4.07 0.11 4.41
N GLY A 13 -5.25 0.29 3.80
CA GLY A 13 -6.29 1.16 4.34
C GLY A 13 -6.82 0.72 5.71
N HIS A 14 -7.09 -0.57 5.90
CA HIS A 14 -7.55 -1.06 7.19
C HIS A 14 -6.45 -1.02 8.26
N GLN A 15 -5.20 -1.26 7.86
CA GLN A 15 -4.06 -1.16 8.79
C GLN A 15 -3.87 0.29 9.25
N LEU A 16 -3.99 1.27 8.36
CA LEU A 16 -3.94 2.69 8.69
C LEU A 16 -5.08 3.07 9.65
N LEU A 17 -6.31 2.62 9.39
CA LEU A 17 -7.43 2.84 10.31
C LEU A 17 -7.09 2.35 11.71
N SER A 18 -6.63 1.11 11.83
CA SER A 18 -6.28 0.51 13.13
C SER A 18 -5.12 1.24 13.82
N SER A 19 -4.09 1.64 13.05
CA SER A 19 -2.89 2.24 13.61
C SER A 19 -3.06 3.71 14.03
N LEU A 20 -3.93 4.46 13.35
CA LEU A 20 -4.04 5.92 13.55
C LEU A 20 -5.23 6.34 14.41
N SER A 21 -6.25 5.47 14.60
CA SER A 21 -7.49 5.83 15.31
C SER A 21 -7.30 6.13 16.80
N GLY A 22 -6.20 5.68 17.42
CA GLY A 22 -5.91 5.95 18.83
C GLY A 22 -5.52 7.40 19.11
N GLU A 23 -4.96 8.10 18.11
CA GLU A 23 -4.41 9.45 18.28
C GLU A 23 -5.10 10.50 17.41
N HIS A 24 -5.90 10.07 16.42
CA HIS A 24 -6.48 10.94 15.40
C HIS A 24 -7.97 10.60 15.16
N ASP A 25 -8.75 11.57 14.67
CA ASP A 25 -10.08 11.31 14.10
C ASP A 25 -9.89 10.76 12.68
N VAL A 26 -9.95 9.43 12.56
CA VAL A 26 -9.68 8.71 11.31
C VAL A 26 -10.97 8.18 10.73
N ARG A 27 -11.22 8.48 9.46
CA ARG A 27 -12.31 7.87 8.71
C ARG A 27 -11.82 7.29 7.40
N VAL A 28 -12.50 6.23 6.99
CA VAL A 28 -12.18 5.56 5.72
C VAL A 28 -13.34 5.67 4.73
N THR A 29 -13.04 5.55 3.43
CA THR A 29 -14.07 5.34 2.42
C THR A 29 -14.09 3.88 1.98
N LEU A 30 -15.30 3.35 1.76
CA LEU A 30 -15.57 1.99 1.29
C LEU A 30 -16.47 2.06 0.05
N ARG A 31 -16.09 1.36 -1.02
CA ARG A 31 -16.90 1.30 -2.25
C ARG A 31 -18.22 0.56 -2.04
N ARG A 32 -18.21 -0.44 -1.16
CA ARG A 32 -19.40 -1.25 -0.86
C ARG A 32 -20.42 -0.46 -0.02
N GLU A 33 -21.68 -0.85 -0.17
CA GLU A 33 -22.77 -0.40 0.68
C GLU A 33 -22.66 -0.96 2.11
N LYS A 34 -23.33 -0.30 3.05
CA LYS A 34 -23.44 -0.77 4.43
C LYS A 34 -24.21 -2.12 4.45
N GLY A 35 -23.63 -3.14 5.08
CA GLY A 35 -24.27 -4.47 5.25
C GLY A 35 -23.50 -5.64 4.65
N GLY A 36 -22.45 -5.42 3.86
CA GLY A 36 -21.53 -6.47 3.42
C GLY A 36 -20.45 -6.70 4.48
N ASP A 37 -20.56 -7.78 5.25
CA ASP A 37 -19.68 -8.00 6.40
C ASP A 37 -18.37 -8.69 6.00
N LEU A 38 -17.33 -7.91 5.74
CA LEU A 38 -15.96 -8.44 5.51
C LEU A 38 -15.12 -8.48 6.80
N SER A 39 -15.52 -7.76 7.84
CA SER A 39 -14.84 -7.72 9.14
C SER A 39 -15.78 -7.13 10.18
N PRO A 40 -16.52 -7.98 10.92
CA PRO A 40 -17.44 -7.53 11.94
C PRO A 40 -16.78 -6.55 12.92
N GLY A 41 -17.41 -5.41 13.11
CA GLY A 41 -16.97 -4.40 14.08
C GLY A 41 -15.84 -3.46 13.64
N LEU A 42 -15.10 -3.76 12.56
CA LEU A 42 -14.01 -2.88 12.11
C LEU A 42 -14.54 -1.58 11.47
N PHE A 43 -15.59 -1.69 10.64
CA PHE A 43 -16.16 -0.55 9.95
C PHE A 43 -17.59 -0.27 10.45
N HIS A 44 -17.81 0.96 10.90
CA HIS A 44 -19.12 1.44 11.37
C HIS A 44 -19.33 2.90 10.95
N LEU A 45 -20.55 3.43 11.11
CA LEU A 45 -20.89 4.80 10.68
C LEU A 45 -20.07 5.91 11.35
N GLY A 46 -19.42 5.61 12.48
CA GLY A 46 -18.53 6.55 13.16
C GLY A 46 -17.16 6.68 12.52
N ASN A 47 -16.68 5.65 11.80
CA ASN A 47 -15.33 5.63 11.22
C ASN A 47 -15.29 5.34 9.72
N ALA A 48 -16.44 5.11 9.06
CA ALA A 48 -16.46 4.77 7.64
C ALA A 48 -17.60 5.46 6.88
N PHE A 49 -17.29 5.89 5.65
CA PHE A 49 -18.24 6.32 4.64
C PHE A 49 -18.42 5.18 3.63
N PHE A 50 -19.63 4.68 3.53
CA PHE A 50 -20.01 3.56 2.66
C PHE A 50 -20.54 4.08 1.32
N GLY A 51 -20.50 3.24 0.25
CA GLY A 51 -21.00 3.58 -1.08
C GLY A 51 -20.15 4.63 -1.80
N VAL A 52 -18.86 4.77 -1.47
CA VAL A 52 -17.98 5.78 -2.07
C VAL A 52 -17.14 5.13 -3.16
N ASP A 53 -17.59 5.19 -4.42
CA ASP A 53 -16.76 4.86 -5.57
C ASP A 53 -15.92 6.09 -5.96
N VAL A 54 -14.60 5.93 -6.02
CA VAL A 54 -13.68 7.02 -6.33
C VAL A 54 -13.78 7.54 -7.77
N ARG A 55 -14.48 6.81 -8.65
CA ARG A 55 -14.78 7.25 -10.02
C ARG A 55 -15.89 8.31 -10.05
N GLU A 56 -16.73 8.34 -9.02
CA GLU A 56 -17.84 9.27 -8.87
C GLU A 56 -17.42 10.47 -8.01
N GLN A 57 -17.72 11.69 -8.48
CA GLN A 57 -17.31 12.92 -7.79
C GLN A 57 -18.22 13.27 -6.61
N ASP A 58 -19.52 13.13 -6.76
CA ASP A 58 -20.51 13.59 -5.77
C ASP A 58 -20.36 12.91 -4.40
N PRO A 59 -20.18 11.58 -4.30
CA PRO A 59 -19.91 10.93 -3.03
C PRO A 59 -18.64 11.45 -2.35
N LEU A 60 -17.58 11.71 -3.12
CA LEU A 60 -16.32 12.26 -2.58
C LEU A 60 -16.52 13.69 -2.07
N LEU A 61 -17.18 14.56 -2.84
CA LEU A 61 -17.50 15.93 -2.41
C LEU A 61 -18.33 15.94 -1.13
N THR A 62 -19.30 15.03 -1.03
CA THR A 62 -20.12 14.85 0.18
C THR A 62 -19.25 14.45 1.38
N VAL A 63 -18.32 13.51 1.21
CA VAL A 63 -17.39 13.10 2.26
C VAL A 63 -16.51 14.26 2.71
N PHE A 64 -15.92 15.01 1.76
CA PHE A 64 -15.07 16.17 2.07
C PHE A 64 -15.87 17.28 2.80
N GLY A 65 -17.09 17.57 2.35
CA GLY A 65 -17.95 18.57 3.00
C GLY A 65 -18.35 18.22 4.43
N ARG A 66 -18.65 16.93 4.68
CA ARG A 66 -19.05 16.44 6.00
C ARG A 66 -17.90 16.26 6.98
N PHE A 67 -16.78 15.71 6.51
CA PHE A 67 -15.66 15.35 7.38
C PHE A 67 -14.60 16.46 7.49
N ARG A 68 -14.44 17.26 6.43
CA ARG A 68 -13.44 18.34 6.35
C ARG A 68 -12.05 17.85 6.74
N PRO A 69 -11.47 16.88 6.00
CA PRO A 69 -10.19 16.30 6.35
C PRO A 69 -9.08 17.35 6.33
N GLU A 70 -8.14 17.23 7.26
CA GLU A 70 -6.89 18.00 7.28
C GLU A 70 -5.79 17.27 6.49
N ALA A 71 -5.90 15.93 6.47
CA ALA A 71 -5.02 15.09 5.65
C ALA A 71 -5.82 13.98 4.97
N VAL A 72 -5.39 13.61 3.78
CA VAL A 72 -5.95 12.53 2.98
C VAL A 72 -4.84 11.55 2.61
N VAL A 73 -5.08 10.26 2.83
CA VAL A 73 -4.19 9.19 2.39
C VAL A 73 -4.88 8.42 1.27
N ASN A 74 -4.33 8.47 0.06
CA ASN A 74 -4.83 7.70 -1.06
C ASN A 74 -4.18 6.30 -1.09
N ALA A 75 -4.87 5.32 -0.50
CA ALA A 75 -4.52 3.90 -0.54
C ALA A 75 -5.34 3.11 -1.58
N VAL A 76 -6.11 3.82 -2.43
CA VAL A 76 -6.86 3.19 -3.53
C VAL A 76 -5.93 2.83 -4.66
N GLY A 77 -6.11 1.62 -5.19
CA GLY A 77 -5.44 1.17 -6.40
C GLY A 77 -6.08 -0.10 -6.93
N LEU A 78 -6.19 -0.17 -8.23
CA LEU A 78 -6.63 -1.37 -8.95
C LEU A 78 -5.39 -2.20 -9.26
N VAL A 79 -5.10 -3.19 -8.38
CA VAL A 79 -3.90 -4.03 -8.46
C VAL A 79 -4.07 -5.16 -9.48
N LYS A 80 -2.97 -5.58 -10.11
CA LYS A 80 -2.94 -6.57 -11.20
C LYS A 80 -3.56 -7.93 -10.89
N GLN A 81 -3.69 -8.30 -9.62
CA GLN A 81 -4.33 -9.54 -9.18
C GLN A 81 -5.86 -9.51 -9.33
N ARG A 82 -6.46 -8.33 -9.57
CA ARG A 82 -7.91 -8.20 -9.76
C ARG A 82 -8.30 -8.44 -11.21
N PRO A 83 -9.39 -9.18 -11.47
CA PRO A 83 -9.91 -9.34 -12.83
C PRO A 83 -10.17 -8.01 -13.53
N GLU A 84 -10.72 -7.03 -12.80
CA GLU A 84 -11.03 -5.69 -13.31
C GLU A 84 -9.78 -4.89 -13.72
N ALA A 85 -8.60 -5.27 -13.23
CA ALA A 85 -7.35 -4.62 -13.63
C ALA A 85 -6.92 -4.92 -15.08
N LYS A 86 -7.59 -5.87 -15.74
CA LYS A 86 -7.42 -6.15 -17.16
C LYS A 86 -8.21 -5.19 -18.04
N ASP A 87 -9.21 -4.49 -17.47
CA ASP A 87 -9.95 -3.45 -18.16
C ASP A 87 -9.16 -2.13 -18.14
N PRO A 88 -8.68 -1.64 -19.31
CA PRO A 88 -7.89 -0.43 -19.38
C PRO A 88 -8.64 0.81 -18.88
N ILE A 89 -9.94 0.90 -19.09
CA ILE A 89 -10.76 2.05 -18.69
C ILE A 89 -10.75 2.16 -17.17
N SER A 90 -11.14 1.11 -16.46
CA SER A 90 -11.12 1.09 -14.99
C SER A 90 -9.73 1.32 -14.41
N ALA A 91 -8.69 0.76 -15.05
CA ALA A 91 -7.31 0.95 -14.61
C ALA A 91 -6.86 2.41 -14.75
N ILE A 92 -7.18 3.05 -15.88
CA ILE A 92 -6.86 4.46 -16.14
C ILE A 92 -7.65 5.37 -15.19
N GLU A 93 -8.95 5.15 -15.03
CA GLU A 93 -9.79 5.97 -14.15
C GLU A 93 -9.28 5.94 -12.71
N ILE A 94 -8.99 4.75 -12.16
CA ILE A 94 -8.65 4.57 -10.75
C ILE A 94 -7.17 4.86 -10.46
N ASN A 95 -6.27 4.34 -11.28
CA ASN A 95 -4.84 4.44 -11.00
C ASN A 95 -4.19 5.70 -11.57
N ALA A 96 -4.70 6.24 -12.69
CA ALA A 96 -4.11 7.37 -13.38
C ALA A 96 -4.89 8.68 -13.15
N LEU A 97 -6.16 8.72 -13.52
CA LEU A 97 -6.94 9.97 -13.51
C LEU A 97 -7.36 10.40 -12.08
N PHE A 98 -7.83 9.45 -11.28
CA PHE A 98 -8.33 9.74 -9.94
C PHE A 98 -7.32 10.43 -9.02
N PRO A 99 -6.03 10.04 -8.93
CA PRO A 99 -5.07 10.75 -8.10
C PRO A 99 -4.97 12.24 -8.41
N HIS A 100 -5.00 12.64 -9.68
CA HIS A 100 -4.95 14.05 -10.08
C HIS A 100 -6.23 14.81 -9.70
N ARG A 101 -7.41 14.19 -9.87
CA ARG A 101 -8.69 14.78 -9.40
C ARG A 101 -8.68 14.95 -7.89
N LEU A 102 -8.18 13.94 -7.16
CA LEU A 102 -8.06 14.00 -5.69
C LEU A 102 -7.10 15.10 -5.24
N ALA A 103 -5.96 15.27 -5.92
CA ALA A 103 -5.00 16.34 -5.60
C ALA A 103 -5.65 17.73 -5.71
N ARG A 104 -6.45 17.95 -6.77
CA ARG A 104 -7.20 19.23 -6.94
C ARG A 104 -8.23 19.41 -5.82
N LEU A 105 -8.96 18.34 -5.46
CA LEU A 105 -9.94 18.40 -4.37
C LEU A 105 -9.27 18.69 -3.03
N CYS A 106 -8.14 18.04 -2.74
CA CYS A 106 -7.36 18.31 -1.53
C CYS A 106 -6.84 19.75 -1.49
N ALA A 107 -6.34 20.27 -2.60
CA ALA A 107 -5.88 21.66 -2.69
C ALA A 107 -7.01 22.66 -2.42
N MET A 108 -8.20 22.44 -2.98
CA MET A 108 -9.39 23.26 -2.74
C MET A 108 -9.86 23.21 -1.28
N ALA A 109 -9.73 22.03 -0.65
CA ALA A 109 -10.13 21.82 0.74
C ALA A 109 -9.07 22.24 1.77
N GLY A 110 -7.87 22.65 1.32
CA GLY A 110 -6.74 22.92 2.21
C GLY A 110 -6.19 21.67 2.91
N ALA A 111 -6.46 20.48 2.35
CA ALA A 111 -6.04 19.20 2.91
C ALA A 111 -4.71 18.74 2.30
N ARG A 112 -3.83 18.19 3.14
CA ARG A 112 -2.62 17.50 2.68
C ARG A 112 -2.97 16.19 1.98
N LEU A 113 -2.26 15.86 0.90
CA LEU A 113 -2.41 14.56 0.21
C LEU A 113 -1.14 13.72 0.33
N ILE A 114 -1.26 12.49 0.83
CA ILE A 114 -0.25 11.43 0.71
C ILE A 114 -0.79 10.40 -0.28
N HIS A 115 -0.09 10.22 -1.40
CA HIS A 115 -0.44 9.26 -2.45
C HIS A 115 0.53 8.08 -2.45
N VAL A 116 0.00 6.85 -2.39
CA VAL A 116 0.81 5.62 -2.42
C VAL A 116 0.93 5.13 -3.86
N SER A 117 2.15 5.16 -4.39
CA SER A 117 2.53 4.58 -5.67
C SER A 117 3.23 3.23 -5.48
N THR A 118 3.93 2.71 -6.49
CA THR A 118 4.45 1.35 -6.53
C THR A 118 5.85 1.27 -7.14
N ASP A 119 6.62 0.25 -6.75
CA ASP A 119 7.85 -0.17 -7.41
C ASP A 119 7.62 -0.74 -8.82
N CYS A 120 6.38 -1.14 -9.14
CA CYS A 120 6.00 -1.65 -10.46
C CYS A 120 6.03 -0.58 -11.58
N VAL A 121 6.33 0.68 -11.26
CA VAL A 121 6.68 1.70 -12.26
C VAL A 121 8.00 1.39 -12.96
N PHE A 122 8.77 0.48 -12.40
CA PHE A 122 10.03 -0.03 -12.99
C PHE A 122 9.87 -1.47 -13.49
N SER A 123 10.59 -1.81 -14.56
CA SER A 123 10.59 -3.16 -15.15
C SER A 123 11.20 -4.23 -14.22
N GLY A 124 12.16 -3.84 -13.41
CA GLY A 124 12.94 -4.77 -12.58
C GLY A 124 14.19 -5.34 -13.27
N ARG A 125 14.63 -4.72 -14.36
CA ARG A 125 15.86 -5.13 -15.06
C ARG A 125 17.13 -4.62 -14.38
N LYS A 126 17.07 -3.44 -13.76
CA LYS A 126 18.23 -2.74 -13.15
C LYS A 126 18.41 -3.09 -11.67
N GLY A 127 17.34 -3.01 -10.88
CA GLY A 127 17.40 -3.04 -9.43
C GLY A 127 17.96 -1.75 -8.79
N ASN A 128 17.78 -1.61 -7.49
CA ASN A 128 18.24 -0.47 -6.69
C ASN A 128 17.94 0.89 -7.35
N TYR A 129 16.67 1.03 -7.81
CA TYR A 129 16.22 2.23 -8.51
C TYR A 129 16.21 3.45 -7.59
N ILE A 130 16.68 4.58 -8.13
CA ILE A 130 16.59 5.90 -7.48
C ILE A 130 15.44 6.71 -8.09
N GLU A 131 15.02 7.81 -7.42
CA GLU A 131 13.90 8.64 -7.87
C GLU A 131 14.10 9.26 -9.26
N LYS A 132 15.36 9.49 -9.65
CA LYS A 132 15.73 10.06 -10.96
C LYS A 132 15.81 9.04 -12.11
N ASP A 133 15.73 7.75 -11.80
CA ASP A 133 15.69 6.73 -12.84
C ASP A 133 14.42 6.87 -13.68
N VAL A 134 14.54 6.70 -14.97
CA VAL A 134 13.40 6.74 -15.90
C VAL A 134 12.51 5.51 -15.65
N PRO A 135 11.23 5.69 -15.29
CA PRO A 135 10.31 4.57 -15.14
C PRO A 135 10.09 3.86 -16.48
N ASP A 136 10.07 2.52 -16.46
CA ASP A 136 9.92 1.66 -17.63
C ASP A 136 8.92 0.50 -17.39
N PRO A 137 7.68 0.79 -16.94
CA PRO A 137 6.72 -0.24 -16.57
C PRO A 137 6.32 -1.12 -17.74
N GLU A 138 6.26 -2.44 -17.52
CA GLU A 138 5.95 -3.41 -18.57
C GLU A 138 4.44 -3.70 -18.70
N ASP A 139 3.70 -3.61 -17.60
CA ASP A 139 2.27 -3.96 -17.55
C ASP A 139 1.34 -2.74 -17.40
N LEU A 140 0.04 -2.96 -17.63
CA LEU A 140 -0.99 -1.92 -17.52
C LEU A 140 -1.04 -1.31 -16.11
N TYR A 141 -0.85 -2.12 -15.07
CA TYR A 141 -0.84 -1.66 -13.69
C TYR A 141 0.29 -0.64 -13.46
N GLY A 142 1.53 -1.01 -13.78
CA GLY A 142 2.66 -0.11 -13.61
C GLY A 142 2.52 1.18 -14.43
N ARG A 143 2.05 1.07 -15.69
CA ARG A 143 1.82 2.24 -16.57
C ARG A 143 0.76 3.18 -16.00
N THR A 144 -0.36 2.65 -15.55
CA THR A 144 -1.44 3.49 -14.99
C THR A 144 -1.08 4.07 -13.63
N LYS A 145 -0.33 3.35 -12.79
CA LYS A 145 0.20 3.89 -11.52
C LYS A 145 1.22 5.00 -11.77
N LEU A 146 2.10 4.84 -12.76
CA LEU A 146 3.05 5.89 -13.14
C LEU A 146 2.33 7.17 -13.59
N LEU A 147 1.31 7.04 -14.45
CA LEU A 147 0.51 8.17 -14.91
C LEU A 147 -0.25 8.87 -13.77
N GLY A 148 -0.53 8.18 -12.67
CA GLY A 148 -1.19 8.75 -11.49
C GLY A 148 -0.25 9.33 -10.45
N GLU A 149 1.06 9.33 -10.66
CA GLU A 149 2.02 9.93 -9.73
C GLU A 149 1.91 11.46 -9.71
N LEU A 150 2.09 12.03 -8.53
CA LEU A 150 1.97 13.45 -8.23
C LEU A 150 3.33 13.95 -7.72
N PRO A 151 4.26 14.28 -8.61
CA PRO A 151 5.64 14.63 -8.21
C PRO A 151 5.78 16.03 -7.63
N GLU A 152 4.72 16.84 -7.71
CA GLU A 152 4.76 18.27 -7.34
C GLU A 152 3.89 18.56 -6.11
N ALA A 153 4.24 19.66 -5.43
CA ALA A 153 3.44 20.19 -4.34
C ALA A 153 1.97 20.47 -4.79
N PRO A 154 0.98 20.33 -3.91
CA PRO A 154 1.09 20.04 -2.47
C PRO A 154 1.06 18.54 -2.11
N ALA A 155 1.14 17.64 -3.08
CA ALA A 155 1.08 16.20 -2.83
C ALA A 155 2.45 15.62 -2.41
N LEU A 156 2.38 14.55 -1.62
CA LEU A 156 3.51 13.67 -1.31
C LEU A 156 3.23 12.31 -1.92
N THR A 157 4.01 11.89 -2.90
CA THR A 157 3.92 10.58 -3.54
C THR A 157 4.99 9.64 -3.01
N LEU A 158 4.59 8.46 -2.57
CA LEU A 158 5.46 7.44 -2.01
C LEU A 158 5.48 6.22 -2.92
N ARG A 159 6.59 5.99 -3.65
CA ARG A 159 6.84 4.72 -4.33
C ARG A 159 7.30 3.68 -3.31
N THR A 160 6.59 2.59 -3.21
CA THR A 160 6.90 1.50 -2.28
C THR A 160 6.34 0.18 -2.77
N SER A 161 6.69 -0.90 -2.11
CA SER A 161 6.00 -2.19 -2.19
C SER A 161 5.58 -2.59 -0.78
N ILE A 162 4.42 -3.18 -0.63
CA ILE A 162 3.90 -3.55 0.70
C ILE A 162 3.42 -4.99 0.73
N ILE A 163 3.61 -5.64 1.88
CA ILE A 163 3.03 -6.92 2.22
C ILE A 163 2.27 -6.83 3.53
N GLY A 164 1.18 -7.57 3.65
CA GLY A 164 0.37 -7.56 4.87
C GLY A 164 -0.85 -8.45 4.76
N LEU A 165 -1.68 -8.39 5.79
CA LEU A 165 -2.96 -9.07 5.81
C LEU A 165 -3.99 -8.32 4.97
N GLU A 166 -4.89 -9.07 4.35
CA GLU A 166 -6.01 -8.52 3.59
C GLU A 166 -7.35 -8.85 4.26
N ILE A 167 -8.31 -7.95 4.12
CA ILE A 167 -9.69 -8.17 4.53
C ILE A 167 -10.47 -8.70 3.33
N GLY A 168 -10.90 -9.95 3.42
CA GLY A 168 -11.87 -10.55 2.51
C GLY A 168 -11.35 -11.07 1.17
N ARG A 169 -10.32 -10.48 0.56
CA ARG A 169 -9.90 -10.86 -0.81
C ARG A 169 -8.80 -11.90 -0.90
N ARG A 170 -7.87 -11.90 0.01
CA ARG A 170 -6.82 -12.91 0.20
C ARG A 170 -6.00 -13.26 -1.06
N GLN A 171 -5.61 -12.25 -1.86
CA GLN A 171 -4.88 -12.44 -3.12
C GLN A 171 -3.41 -12.01 -3.06
N GLY A 172 -3.01 -11.25 -2.03
CA GLY A 172 -1.64 -10.80 -1.84
C GLY A 172 -0.70 -11.93 -1.45
N LEU A 173 0.62 -11.67 -1.51
CA LEU A 173 1.67 -12.65 -1.26
C LEU A 173 1.51 -13.38 0.09
N VAL A 174 1.20 -12.65 1.14
CA VAL A 174 1.02 -13.22 2.50
C VAL A 174 -0.19 -14.14 2.53
N GLU A 175 -1.33 -13.70 2.00
CA GLU A 175 -2.57 -14.50 1.99
C GLU A 175 -2.43 -15.76 1.12
N TRP A 176 -1.81 -15.61 -0.06
CA TRP A 176 -1.49 -16.75 -0.91
C TRP A 176 -0.62 -17.77 -0.16
N PHE A 177 0.43 -17.29 0.52
CA PHE A 177 1.31 -18.18 1.29
C PHE A 177 0.58 -18.86 2.46
N LEU A 178 -0.28 -18.13 3.16
CA LEU A 178 -1.09 -18.71 4.25
C LEU A 178 -2.07 -19.79 3.78
N ALA A 179 -2.58 -19.66 2.57
CA ALA A 179 -3.47 -20.63 1.94
C ALA A 179 -2.73 -21.83 1.30
N SER A 180 -1.43 -21.68 1.01
CA SER A 180 -0.63 -22.71 0.35
C SER A 180 -0.43 -23.95 1.23
N ARG A 181 -0.28 -25.11 0.59
CA ARG A 181 0.05 -26.41 1.19
C ARG A 181 1.02 -27.17 0.28
N GLY A 182 1.75 -28.13 0.83
CA GLY A 182 2.71 -28.93 0.06
C GLY A 182 3.88 -28.10 -0.45
N THR A 183 4.29 -28.28 -1.72
CA THR A 183 5.45 -27.60 -2.29
C THR A 183 5.07 -26.31 -2.98
N VAL A 184 5.80 -25.22 -2.68
CA VAL A 184 5.66 -23.92 -3.33
C VAL A 184 7.03 -23.42 -3.81
N LYS A 185 7.04 -22.67 -4.90
CA LYS A 185 8.25 -22.07 -5.45
C LYS A 185 8.57 -20.75 -4.77
N GLY A 186 9.83 -20.59 -4.36
CA GLY A 186 10.40 -19.32 -3.88
C GLY A 186 11.45 -18.81 -4.86
N PHE A 187 11.18 -17.65 -5.48
CA PHE A 187 12.07 -17.08 -6.49
C PHE A 187 13.26 -16.36 -5.84
N ARG A 188 14.48 -16.88 -6.00
CA ARG A 188 15.72 -16.27 -5.48
C ARG A 188 16.16 -15.03 -6.23
N ARG A 189 15.72 -14.89 -7.49
CA ARG A 189 16.07 -13.76 -8.36
C ARG A 189 14.93 -12.74 -8.49
N ALA A 190 13.82 -12.92 -7.73
CA ALA A 190 12.75 -11.93 -7.61
C ALA A 190 12.98 -11.10 -6.35
N LEU A 191 13.65 -9.97 -6.52
CA LEU A 191 14.11 -9.09 -5.47
C LEU A 191 13.21 -7.88 -5.31
N TYR A 192 12.99 -7.45 -4.08
CA TYR A 192 12.29 -6.23 -3.76
C TYR A 192 12.74 -5.65 -2.40
N SER A 193 12.33 -4.44 -2.09
CA SER A 193 12.71 -3.72 -0.86
C SER A 193 11.51 -3.10 -0.16
N GLY A 194 10.38 -3.81 -0.16
CA GLY A 194 9.12 -3.31 0.40
C GLY A 194 9.11 -3.24 1.93
N LEU A 195 7.95 -2.90 2.46
CA LEU A 195 7.65 -2.85 3.89
C LEU A 195 6.46 -3.75 4.22
N THR A 196 6.26 -4.06 5.51
CA THR A 196 4.96 -4.55 5.97
C THR A 196 3.96 -3.40 6.06
N THR A 197 2.65 -3.71 6.04
CA THR A 197 1.61 -2.68 6.20
C THR A 197 1.69 -1.98 7.55
N GLN A 198 2.11 -2.68 8.61
CA GLN A 198 2.35 -2.10 9.92
C GLN A 198 3.45 -1.03 9.86
N GLU A 199 4.57 -1.36 9.22
CA GLU A 199 5.67 -0.40 9.09
C GLU A 199 5.32 0.77 8.18
N MET A 200 4.62 0.52 7.06
CA MET A 200 4.16 1.60 6.19
C MET A 200 3.17 2.53 6.89
N SER A 201 2.36 2.00 7.81
CA SER A 201 1.46 2.83 8.64
C SER A 201 2.24 3.73 9.59
N ARG A 202 3.34 3.24 10.19
CA ARG A 202 4.26 4.07 11.01
C ARG A 202 4.93 5.17 10.19
N VAL A 203 5.36 4.85 8.98
CA VAL A 203 5.92 5.86 8.05
C VAL A 203 4.90 6.96 7.78
N ILE A 204 3.66 6.59 7.44
CA ILE A 204 2.61 7.57 7.15
C ILE A 204 2.26 8.39 8.40
N ALA A 205 2.14 7.78 9.58
CA ALA A 205 1.93 8.48 10.85
C ALA A 205 3.03 9.51 11.11
N ARG A 206 4.29 9.09 10.97
CA ARG A 206 5.46 9.97 11.12
C ARG A 206 5.43 11.15 10.13
N LEU A 207 5.10 10.91 8.89
CA LEU A 207 5.00 11.94 7.86
C LEU A 207 3.89 12.95 8.15
N LEU A 208 2.75 12.50 8.67
CA LEU A 208 1.64 13.37 9.03
C LEU A 208 1.98 14.31 10.18
N VAL A 209 2.73 13.82 11.18
CA VAL A 209 3.02 14.58 12.41
C VAL A 209 4.32 15.35 12.32
N LEU A 210 5.42 14.70 11.89
CA LEU A 210 6.76 15.29 11.95
C LEU A 210 7.20 16.00 10.67
N HIS A 211 6.56 15.70 9.53
CA HIS A 211 6.93 16.27 8.23
C HIS A 211 5.71 16.82 7.48
N PRO A 212 4.91 17.72 8.10
CA PRO A 212 3.62 18.18 7.54
C PRO A 212 3.76 18.92 6.22
N THR A 213 4.92 19.49 5.93
CA THR A 213 5.21 20.26 4.72
C THR A 213 5.99 19.50 3.65
N LEU A 214 6.42 18.26 3.93
CA LEU A 214 7.16 17.45 2.95
C LEU A 214 6.25 17.10 1.77
N THR A 215 6.68 17.46 0.55
CA THR A 215 5.98 17.23 -0.72
C THR A 215 6.94 16.66 -1.75
N GLY A 216 6.40 16.22 -2.89
CA GLY A 216 7.18 15.64 -3.96
C GLY A 216 7.11 14.11 -4.00
N LEU A 217 8.07 13.48 -4.68
CA LEU A 217 8.10 12.04 -4.89
C LEU A 217 9.31 11.41 -4.21
N PHE A 218 9.08 10.35 -3.43
CA PHE A 218 10.12 9.63 -2.70
C PHE A 218 9.98 8.12 -2.82
N HIS A 219 11.11 7.42 -2.76
CA HIS A 219 11.16 5.99 -2.58
C HIS A 219 11.16 5.64 -1.08
N VAL A 220 10.18 4.85 -0.65
CA VAL A 220 10.11 4.32 0.71
C VAL A 220 10.39 2.83 0.68
N ALA A 221 11.56 2.44 1.17
CA ALA A 221 12.07 1.09 1.02
C ALA A 221 12.87 0.63 2.25
N SER A 222 12.92 -0.69 2.43
CA SER A 222 13.79 -1.40 3.36
C SER A 222 15.02 -1.97 2.62
N THR A 223 15.79 -2.80 3.31
CA THR A 223 16.83 -3.60 2.69
C THR A 223 16.23 -4.59 1.68
N ARG A 224 16.99 -4.89 0.62
CA ARG A 224 16.60 -5.83 -0.43
C ARG A 224 16.47 -7.25 0.12
N ILE A 225 15.42 -7.95 -0.30
CA ILE A 225 15.19 -9.37 0.00
C ILE A 225 14.63 -10.08 -1.24
N ASP A 226 14.96 -11.33 -1.42
CA ASP A 226 14.33 -12.18 -2.43
C ASP A 226 13.10 -12.90 -1.87
N LYS A 227 12.19 -13.34 -2.77
CA LYS A 227 10.94 -14.00 -2.36
C LYS A 227 11.16 -15.35 -1.69
N TYR A 228 12.21 -16.07 -2.04
CA TYR A 228 12.54 -17.33 -1.38
C TYR A 228 12.92 -17.09 0.09
N ALA A 229 13.88 -16.21 0.33
CA ALA A 229 14.31 -15.87 1.69
C ALA A 229 13.16 -15.32 2.55
N LEU A 230 12.31 -14.44 1.98
CA LEU A 230 11.14 -13.91 2.66
C LEU A 230 10.18 -15.02 3.11
N LEU A 231 9.82 -15.93 2.18
CA LEU A 231 8.88 -17.02 2.48
C LEU A 231 9.47 -17.98 3.50
N CYS A 232 10.77 -18.32 3.42
CA CYS A 232 11.45 -19.17 4.41
C CYS A 232 11.45 -18.53 5.81
N LYS A 233 11.72 -17.22 5.90
CA LYS A 233 11.65 -16.50 7.19
C LYS A 233 10.23 -16.53 7.76
N LEU A 234 9.21 -16.25 6.94
CA LEU A 234 7.82 -16.24 7.37
C LEU A 234 7.34 -17.64 7.76
N ALA A 235 7.69 -18.69 6.99
CA ALA A 235 7.38 -20.09 7.33
C ALA A 235 7.90 -20.47 8.71
N ARG A 236 9.18 -20.19 8.97
CA ARG A 236 9.81 -20.46 10.27
C ARG A 236 9.10 -19.73 11.42
N LEU A 237 8.81 -18.44 11.25
CA LEU A 237 8.12 -17.64 12.25
C LEU A 237 6.70 -18.14 12.56
N LEU A 238 6.02 -18.74 11.59
CA LEU A 238 4.66 -19.26 11.72
C LEU A 238 4.59 -20.75 12.07
N GLY A 239 5.72 -21.45 12.14
CA GLY A 239 5.76 -22.91 12.38
C GLY A 239 5.09 -23.70 11.24
N ARG A 240 5.26 -23.25 9.95
CA ARG A 240 4.61 -23.88 8.79
C ARG A 240 5.43 -25.06 8.27
N GLU A 241 5.25 -26.22 8.91
CA GLU A 241 5.85 -27.50 8.48
C GLU A 241 5.08 -28.18 7.33
N ASP A 242 3.86 -27.73 7.08
CA ASP A 242 2.97 -28.19 6.02
C ASP A 242 3.31 -27.63 4.63
N VAL A 243 4.28 -26.72 4.54
CA VAL A 243 4.72 -26.07 3.29
C VAL A 243 6.23 -26.22 3.10
N ARG A 244 6.62 -26.90 2.02
CA ARG A 244 8.01 -26.95 1.55
C ARG A 244 8.25 -25.86 0.53
N ILE A 245 9.23 -24.98 0.78
CA ILE A 245 9.59 -23.91 -0.14
C ILE A 245 10.81 -24.35 -0.95
N GLU A 246 10.64 -24.49 -2.25
CA GLU A 246 11.72 -24.86 -3.18
C GLU A 246 12.26 -23.60 -3.87
N ALA A 247 13.59 -23.49 -3.88
CA ALA A 247 14.26 -22.38 -4.55
C ALA A 247 14.07 -22.48 -6.07
N ASP A 248 13.72 -21.37 -6.71
CA ASP A 248 13.54 -21.28 -8.16
C ASP A 248 14.29 -20.05 -8.70
N ASP A 249 15.17 -20.27 -9.67
CA ASP A 249 15.98 -19.22 -10.32
C ASP A 249 15.47 -18.86 -11.73
N THR A 250 14.39 -19.46 -12.18
CA THR A 250 13.86 -19.26 -13.54
C THR A 250 13.27 -17.89 -13.79
N PHE A 251 12.76 -17.24 -12.73
CA PHE A 251 12.18 -15.91 -12.81
C PHE A 251 13.10 -14.87 -12.16
N ALA A 252 13.54 -13.88 -12.94
CA ALA A 252 14.37 -12.78 -12.48
C ALA A 252 13.67 -11.44 -12.64
N CYS A 253 13.58 -10.68 -11.54
CA CYS A 253 13.00 -9.34 -11.52
C CYS A 253 13.49 -8.60 -10.27
N ASP A 254 14.28 -7.55 -10.41
CA ASP A 254 14.77 -6.76 -9.28
C ASP A 254 14.12 -5.38 -9.29
N ARG A 255 13.04 -5.20 -8.53
CA ARG A 255 12.35 -3.92 -8.33
C ARG A 255 12.73 -3.24 -7.02
N SER A 256 13.89 -3.56 -6.47
CA SER A 256 14.36 -2.89 -5.28
C SER A 256 14.55 -1.38 -5.51
N LEU A 257 14.16 -0.59 -4.52
CA LEU A 257 14.26 0.87 -4.51
C LEU A 257 15.36 1.30 -3.55
N CYS A 258 16.08 2.36 -3.90
CA CYS A 258 16.97 3.09 -3.00
C CYS A 258 16.16 4.15 -2.25
N ALA A 259 16.24 4.20 -0.93
CA ALA A 259 15.52 5.15 -0.09
C ALA A 259 16.41 6.26 0.48
N ASP A 260 17.58 6.53 -0.11
CA ASP A 260 18.54 7.48 0.44
C ASP A 260 18.00 8.91 0.47
N VAL A 261 17.25 9.32 -0.57
CA VAL A 261 16.62 10.66 -0.62
C VAL A 261 15.55 10.79 0.47
N PHE A 262 14.73 9.76 0.66
CA PHE A 262 13.73 9.76 1.72
C PHE A 262 14.37 9.75 3.11
N ARG A 263 15.44 8.97 3.30
CA ARG A 263 16.21 8.96 4.55
C ARG A 263 16.77 10.34 4.88
N ALA A 264 17.32 11.05 3.90
CA ALA A 264 17.84 12.39 4.08
C ALA A 264 16.71 13.40 4.41
N ALA A 265 15.54 13.29 3.75
CA ALA A 265 14.44 14.23 3.90
C ALA A 265 13.61 14.00 5.19
N ALA A 266 13.40 12.73 5.59
CA ALA A 266 12.51 12.36 6.70
C ALA A 266 13.24 11.73 7.90
N GLY A 267 14.56 11.52 7.84
CA GLY A 267 15.32 10.86 8.90
C GLY A 267 14.83 9.43 9.17
N TYR A 268 14.25 8.77 8.16
CA TYR A 268 13.67 7.45 8.32
C TYR A 268 14.62 6.35 7.83
N VAL A 269 14.78 5.32 8.66
CA VAL A 269 15.47 4.07 8.32
C VAL A 269 14.53 2.92 8.64
N ALA A 270 14.28 2.08 7.63
CA ALA A 270 13.40 0.93 7.81
C ALA A 270 13.99 -0.09 8.77
N PRO A 271 13.17 -0.76 9.61
CA PRO A 271 13.59 -1.89 10.44
C PRO A 271 14.08 -3.06 9.57
N SER A 272 14.76 -4.02 10.22
CA SER A 272 15.16 -5.25 9.54
C SER A 272 13.94 -6.07 9.08
N TRP A 273 14.12 -6.90 8.05
CA TRP A 273 13.07 -7.86 7.65
C TRP A 273 12.70 -8.82 8.80
N ASP A 274 13.63 -9.17 9.66
CA ASP A 274 13.35 -10.06 10.79
C ASP A 274 12.40 -9.40 11.80
N ASP A 275 12.56 -8.09 12.04
CA ASP A 275 11.67 -7.33 12.93
C ASP A 275 10.27 -7.17 12.31
N MET A 276 10.21 -6.71 11.06
CA MET A 276 8.95 -6.53 10.35
C MET A 276 8.16 -7.84 10.22
N LEU A 277 8.84 -8.96 9.92
CA LEU A 277 8.19 -10.26 9.78
C LEU A 277 7.76 -10.86 11.13
N ARG A 278 8.49 -10.61 12.24
CA ARG A 278 8.04 -11.00 13.57
C ARG A 278 6.72 -10.32 13.94
N GLU A 279 6.60 -9.04 13.68
CA GLU A 279 5.36 -8.29 13.93
C GLU A 279 4.21 -8.79 13.03
N LEU A 280 4.47 -8.97 11.74
CA LEU A 280 3.48 -9.53 10.83
C LEU A 280 3.02 -10.94 11.26
N ALA A 281 3.95 -11.80 11.69
CA ALA A 281 3.62 -13.14 12.18
C ALA A 281 2.76 -13.09 13.46
N ALA A 282 3.00 -12.14 14.35
CA ALA A 282 2.15 -11.92 15.53
C ALA A 282 0.72 -11.51 15.12
N ALA A 283 0.57 -10.58 14.19
CA ALA A 283 -0.74 -10.18 13.67
C ALA A 283 -1.49 -11.34 12.98
N ILE A 284 -0.77 -12.19 12.24
CA ILE A 284 -1.35 -13.39 11.61
C ILE A 284 -1.91 -14.35 12.66
N ARG A 285 -1.20 -14.56 13.79
CA ARG A 285 -1.66 -15.42 14.88
C ARG A 285 -2.92 -14.85 15.55
N GLN A 286 -2.92 -13.53 15.84
CA GLN A 286 -4.08 -12.87 16.44
C GLN A 286 -5.34 -12.96 15.58
N ARG A 287 -5.21 -12.93 14.24
CA ARG A 287 -6.35 -13.09 13.33
C ARG A 287 -6.94 -14.52 13.34
N LYS A 288 -6.16 -15.52 13.72
CA LYS A 288 -6.60 -16.95 13.74
C LYS A 288 -7.24 -17.38 15.06
N GLY A 289 -6.98 -16.68 16.14
CA GLY A 289 -7.61 -16.88 17.44
C GLY A 289 -8.92 -16.10 17.54
#